data_387161b1ee576dd47097437f1ec5e897
#
_entry.id   387161b1ee576dd47097437f1ec5e897
#
_cell.length_a   1.000
_cell.length_b   1.000
_cell.length_c   1.000
_cell.angle_alpha   90.00
_cell.angle_beta   90.00
_cell.angle_gamma   90.00
#
_symmetry.space_group_name_H-M   'P 1'
#
loop_
_entity.id
_entity.type
_entity.pdbx_description
1 polymer ?
#
loop_
_entity_poly.entity_id
_entity_poly.type
_entity_poly.pdbx_seq_one_letter_code
_entity_poly.pdbx_strand_id
1 'polypeptide(L)'
;MFNIIVTTTFGIEAITAKELKNLGYEDLKVENGKIVFEGDEMDVAICNIHLRTAERVFIQMAEFKATSFEELFQGTKKVDWGNLIPVDGKMHITGKSIKSTLHSVPDCQSIVKKAVVEKMKEKYNTNWFSEDGPVYKIEVGILKDIVTLALDTSGVGLHKRGYRENAGTAPLKETLAAALVLISKFNGDEILIDPFCG
;
A
#
# COMPACT_ATOMS: atom_id res chain seq x y z
N MET A 1 -10.33 -14.74 -0.55
CA MET A 1 -10.66 -13.36 -0.97
C MET A 1 -10.38 -12.42 0.19
N PHE A 2 -9.80 -11.28 -0.07
CA PHE A 2 -9.47 -10.22 0.89
C PHE A 2 -9.53 -8.86 0.19
N ASN A 3 -9.54 -7.77 0.96
CA ASN A 3 -9.51 -6.45 0.37
C ASN A 3 -8.09 -6.10 -0.12
N ILE A 4 -8.00 -5.67 -1.38
CA ILE A 4 -6.81 -5.11 -2.00
C ILE A 4 -6.96 -3.58 -1.99
N ILE A 5 -5.92 -2.88 -1.55
CA ILE A 5 -5.85 -1.43 -1.55
C ILE A 5 -4.80 -1.00 -2.58
N VAL A 6 -5.25 -0.31 -3.62
CA VAL A 6 -4.36 0.32 -4.60
C VAL A 6 -4.26 1.80 -4.29
N THR A 7 -3.05 2.28 -3.97
CA THR A 7 -2.84 3.71 -3.75
C THR A 7 -2.42 4.41 -5.04
N THR A 8 -2.83 5.66 -5.18
CA THR A 8 -2.52 6.49 -6.35
C THR A 8 -2.25 7.93 -5.93
N THR A 9 -1.66 8.73 -6.80
CA THR A 9 -1.52 10.16 -6.59
C THR A 9 -2.91 10.79 -6.50
N PHE A 10 -3.08 11.70 -5.54
CA PHE A 10 -4.33 12.43 -5.36
C PHE A 10 -4.75 13.18 -6.62
N GLY A 11 -6.01 13.02 -7.04
CA GLY A 11 -6.60 13.64 -8.22
C GLY A 11 -6.57 12.78 -9.48
N ILE A 12 -5.89 11.62 -9.48
CA ILE A 12 -5.89 10.70 -10.62
C ILE A 12 -6.58 9.36 -10.32
N GLU A 13 -7.34 9.28 -9.22
CA GLU A 13 -8.04 8.06 -8.78
C GLU A 13 -8.96 7.49 -9.87
N ALA A 14 -9.65 8.37 -10.59
CA ALA A 14 -10.54 7.95 -11.68
C ALA A 14 -9.79 7.26 -12.82
N ILE A 15 -8.55 7.65 -13.09
CA ILE A 15 -7.70 7.04 -14.12
C ILE A 15 -7.25 5.65 -13.67
N THR A 16 -6.76 5.54 -12.44
CA THR A 16 -6.38 4.24 -11.85
C THR A 16 -7.58 3.30 -11.75
N ALA A 17 -8.76 3.80 -11.39
CA ALA A 17 -10.01 3.01 -11.39
C ALA A 17 -10.38 2.52 -12.80
N LYS A 18 -10.14 3.34 -13.84
CA LYS A 18 -10.35 2.91 -15.24
C LYS A 18 -9.36 1.81 -15.62
N GLU A 19 -8.10 1.87 -15.20
CA GLU A 19 -7.15 0.78 -15.43
C GLU A 19 -7.63 -0.52 -14.76
N LEU A 20 -8.08 -0.46 -13.50
CA LEU A 20 -8.64 -1.62 -12.80
C LEU A 20 -9.87 -2.19 -13.52
N LYS A 21 -10.80 -1.35 -14.00
CA LYS A 21 -11.95 -1.80 -14.81
C LYS A 21 -11.53 -2.49 -16.09
N ASN A 22 -10.50 -1.99 -16.75
CA ASN A 22 -9.97 -2.62 -17.98
C ASN A 22 -9.32 -3.99 -17.70
N LEU A 23 -8.89 -4.25 -16.45
CA LEU A 23 -8.41 -5.55 -15.97
C LEU A 23 -9.55 -6.49 -15.53
N GLY A 24 -10.81 -6.02 -15.55
CA GLY A 24 -11.99 -6.82 -15.22
C GLY A 24 -12.53 -6.64 -13.80
N TYR A 25 -11.99 -5.69 -13.00
CA TYR A 25 -12.49 -5.41 -11.66
C TYR A 25 -13.63 -4.40 -11.69
N GLU A 26 -14.83 -4.77 -11.26
CA GLU A 26 -16.03 -3.93 -11.36
C GLU A 26 -16.41 -3.23 -10.04
N ASP A 27 -16.35 -3.94 -8.91
CA ASP A 27 -16.79 -3.44 -7.61
C ASP A 27 -15.67 -2.65 -6.91
N LEU A 28 -15.42 -1.43 -7.41
CA LEU A 28 -14.34 -0.55 -6.95
C LEU A 28 -14.86 0.52 -5.98
N LYS A 29 -14.39 0.52 -4.75
CA LYS A 29 -14.59 1.61 -3.80
C LYS A 29 -13.49 2.66 -3.98
N VAL A 30 -13.80 3.76 -4.66
CA VAL A 30 -12.87 4.85 -4.93
C VAL A 30 -12.92 5.86 -3.78
N GLU A 31 -11.76 6.10 -3.16
CA GLU A 31 -11.57 7.08 -2.09
C GLU A 31 -10.40 8.01 -2.45
N ASN A 32 -10.23 9.09 -1.70
CA ASN A 32 -9.11 10.02 -1.93
C ASN A 32 -7.75 9.32 -1.79
N GLY A 33 -7.00 9.24 -2.89
CA GLY A 33 -5.66 8.65 -2.96
C GLY A 33 -5.62 7.12 -2.90
N LYS A 34 -6.77 6.43 -2.91
CA LYS A 34 -6.83 4.96 -2.91
C LYS A 34 -8.09 4.39 -3.56
N ILE A 35 -7.97 3.15 -4.00
CA ILE A 35 -9.09 2.34 -4.49
C ILE A 35 -9.05 1.01 -3.74
N VAL A 36 -10.21 0.53 -3.27
CA VAL A 36 -10.33 -0.72 -2.53
C VAL A 36 -11.29 -1.64 -3.27
N PHE A 37 -10.93 -2.90 -3.40
CA PHE A 37 -11.78 -3.94 -4.00
C PHE A 37 -11.40 -5.32 -3.44
N GLU A 38 -12.27 -6.30 -3.61
CA GLU A 38 -12.02 -7.69 -3.21
C GLU A 38 -11.25 -8.45 -4.29
N GLY A 39 -10.26 -9.24 -3.87
CA GLY A 39 -9.44 -10.06 -4.75
C GLY A 39 -8.69 -11.16 -4.02
N ASP A 40 -7.81 -11.84 -4.75
CA ASP A 40 -6.94 -12.90 -4.24
C ASP A 40 -5.44 -12.57 -4.48
N GLU A 41 -4.56 -13.54 -4.25
CA GLU A 41 -3.11 -13.38 -4.42
C GLU A 41 -2.71 -13.15 -5.88
N MET A 42 -3.47 -13.72 -6.84
CA MET A 42 -3.23 -13.51 -8.27
C MET A 42 -3.57 -12.07 -8.67
N ASP A 43 -4.67 -11.52 -8.14
CA ASP A 43 -5.08 -10.14 -8.37
C ASP A 43 -4.05 -9.14 -7.85
N VAL A 44 -3.42 -9.42 -6.69
CA VAL A 44 -2.29 -8.63 -6.18
C VAL A 44 -1.14 -8.62 -7.18
N ALA A 45 -0.78 -9.76 -7.76
CA ALA A 45 0.28 -9.86 -8.77
C ALA A 45 -0.09 -9.10 -10.05
N ILE A 46 -1.31 -9.29 -10.56
CA ILE A 46 -1.85 -8.59 -11.73
C ILE A 46 -1.78 -7.07 -11.53
N CYS A 47 -2.25 -6.56 -10.39
CA CYS A 47 -2.22 -5.14 -10.09
C CYS A 47 -0.78 -4.58 -10.02
N ASN A 48 0.14 -5.27 -9.37
CA ASN A 48 1.54 -4.85 -9.31
C ASN A 48 2.22 -4.82 -10.69
N ILE A 49 1.85 -5.72 -11.60
CA ILE A 49 2.46 -5.80 -12.94
C ILE A 49 1.82 -4.80 -13.90
N HIS A 50 0.49 -4.72 -13.94
CA HIS A 50 -0.23 -4.05 -15.02
C HIS A 50 -0.63 -2.60 -14.74
N LEU A 51 -0.83 -2.20 -13.46
CA LEU A 51 -1.23 -0.83 -13.16
C LEU A 51 -0.07 0.15 -13.38
N ARG A 52 -0.28 1.13 -14.27
CA ARG A 52 0.72 2.15 -14.64
C ARG A 52 0.61 3.40 -13.78
N THR A 53 -0.58 3.68 -13.23
CA THR A 53 -0.88 4.89 -12.45
C THR A 53 -0.93 4.67 -10.96
N ALA A 54 -0.81 3.42 -10.50
CA ALA A 54 -0.74 3.06 -9.09
C ALA A 54 0.64 3.37 -8.49
N GLU A 55 0.66 3.82 -7.23
CA GLU A 55 1.89 4.03 -6.46
C GLU A 55 2.32 2.77 -5.70
N ARG A 56 1.35 2.05 -5.09
CA ARG A 56 1.53 0.80 -4.35
C ARG A 56 0.25 -0.02 -4.33
N VAL A 57 0.44 -1.32 -4.13
CA VAL A 57 -0.63 -2.29 -3.90
C VAL A 57 -0.43 -2.91 -2.51
N PHE A 58 -1.50 -2.96 -1.72
CA PHE A 58 -1.50 -3.52 -0.37
C PHE A 58 -2.59 -4.57 -0.21
N ILE A 59 -2.35 -5.51 0.69
CA ILE A 59 -3.39 -6.38 1.24
C ILE A 59 -3.90 -5.75 2.55
N GLN A 60 -5.20 -5.49 2.66
CA GLN A 60 -5.80 -5.03 3.90
C GLN A 60 -5.87 -6.17 4.92
N MET A 61 -5.13 -6.04 6.00
CA MET A 61 -5.04 -7.05 7.05
C MET A 61 -6.14 -6.91 8.10
N ALA A 62 -6.49 -5.66 8.45
CA ALA A 62 -7.56 -5.35 9.38
C ALA A 62 -8.03 -3.90 9.21
N GLU A 63 -9.28 -3.66 9.62
CA GLU A 63 -9.84 -2.31 9.81
C GLU A 63 -10.64 -2.30 11.11
N PHE A 64 -10.37 -1.35 11.99
CA PHE A 64 -11.05 -1.21 13.29
C PHE A 64 -10.92 0.20 13.82
N LYS A 65 -11.80 0.57 14.78
CA LYS A 65 -11.71 1.85 15.49
C LYS A 65 -10.71 1.74 16.65
N ALA A 66 -9.87 2.78 16.82
CA ALA A 66 -9.00 2.92 17.99
C ALA A 66 -8.79 4.39 18.33
N THR A 67 -9.05 4.74 19.59
CA THR A 67 -8.83 6.05 20.19
C THR A 67 -7.75 6.01 21.28
N SER A 68 -7.29 4.82 21.65
CA SER A 68 -6.22 4.57 22.61
C SER A 68 -5.18 3.60 22.08
N PHE A 69 -3.96 3.66 22.62
CA PHE A 69 -2.89 2.72 22.29
C PHE A 69 -3.24 1.27 22.65
N GLU A 70 -4.04 1.06 23.70
CA GLU A 70 -4.51 -0.29 24.04
C GLU A 70 -5.44 -0.85 22.99
N GLU A 71 -6.41 -0.05 22.50
CA GLU A 71 -7.30 -0.47 21.41
C GLU A 71 -6.51 -0.76 20.11
N LEU A 72 -5.51 0.07 19.80
CA LEU A 72 -4.61 -0.14 18.67
C LEU A 72 -3.82 -1.45 18.82
N PHE A 73 -3.27 -1.71 20.02
CA PHE A 73 -2.54 -2.93 20.31
C PHE A 73 -3.42 -4.18 20.17
N GLN A 74 -4.58 -4.18 20.83
CA GLN A 74 -5.49 -5.33 20.82
C GLN A 74 -6.08 -5.59 19.42
N GLY A 75 -6.44 -4.53 18.67
CA GLY A 75 -6.91 -4.64 17.30
C GLY A 75 -5.85 -5.24 16.37
N THR A 76 -4.61 -4.80 16.52
CA THR A 76 -3.47 -5.33 15.74
C THR A 76 -3.17 -6.78 16.08
N LYS A 77 -3.23 -7.15 17.36
CA LYS A 77 -2.93 -8.51 17.84
C LYS A 77 -3.95 -9.56 17.35
N LYS A 78 -5.17 -9.16 16.97
CA LYS A 78 -6.18 -10.07 16.40
C LYS A 78 -5.80 -10.65 15.04
N VAL A 79 -4.94 -9.98 14.29
CA VAL A 79 -4.46 -10.48 12.99
C VAL A 79 -3.47 -11.64 13.22
N ASP A 80 -3.57 -12.68 12.43
CA ASP A 80 -2.72 -13.87 12.55
C ASP A 80 -1.37 -13.66 11.83
N TRP A 81 -0.56 -12.75 12.37
CA TRP A 81 0.73 -12.35 11.80
C TRP A 81 1.70 -13.52 11.64
N GLY A 82 1.65 -14.47 12.55
CA GLY A 82 2.56 -15.62 12.51
C GLY A 82 2.35 -16.53 11.29
N ASN A 83 1.17 -16.55 10.68
CA ASN A 83 0.93 -17.28 9.43
C ASN A 83 1.42 -16.54 8.18
N LEU A 84 1.68 -15.24 8.31
CA LEU A 84 2.12 -14.38 7.21
C LEU A 84 3.63 -14.11 7.24
N ILE A 85 4.18 -13.92 8.44
CA ILE A 85 5.56 -13.51 8.63
C ILE A 85 6.34 -14.70 9.19
N PRO A 86 7.39 -15.19 8.51
CA PRO A 86 8.25 -16.25 9.03
C PRO A 86 9.06 -15.79 10.23
N VAL A 87 9.66 -16.73 10.97
CA VAL A 87 10.38 -16.45 12.21
C VAL A 87 11.57 -15.50 12.06
N ASP A 88 12.19 -15.47 10.88
CA ASP A 88 13.30 -14.60 10.50
C ASP A 88 12.86 -13.31 9.78
N GLY A 89 11.56 -13.15 9.52
CA GLY A 89 11.01 -12.03 8.77
C GLY A 89 11.28 -10.67 9.44
N LYS A 90 11.80 -9.71 8.66
CA LYS A 90 12.08 -8.35 9.13
C LYS A 90 10.83 -7.50 9.06
N MET A 91 10.35 -7.07 10.22
CA MET A 91 9.14 -6.25 10.34
C MET A 91 9.47 -4.77 10.25
N HIS A 92 8.98 -4.11 9.20
CA HIS A 92 9.12 -2.66 9.00
C HIS A 92 7.74 -2.00 9.05
N ILE A 93 7.49 -1.22 10.12
CA ILE A 93 6.21 -0.54 10.29
C ILE A 93 6.33 0.90 9.78
N THR A 94 5.45 1.26 8.87
CA THR A 94 5.26 2.65 8.42
C THR A 94 3.90 3.15 8.88
N GLY A 95 3.71 4.46 8.98
CA GLY A 95 2.44 4.97 9.51
C GLY A 95 2.08 6.35 9.02
N LYS A 96 0.77 6.64 9.11
CA LYS A 96 0.18 7.97 8.92
C LYS A 96 -1.03 8.11 9.82
N SER A 97 -1.25 9.30 10.36
CA SER A 97 -2.45 9.62 11.17
C SER A 97 -3.00 10.97 10.77
N ILE A 98 -4.30 11.00 10.46
CA ILE A 98 -4.99 12.20 9.98
C ILE A 98 -6.29 12.39 10.76
N LYS A 99 -6.46 13.56 11.40
CA LYS A 99 -7.68 13.93 12.15
C LYS A 99 -8.11 12.84 13.13
N SER A 100 -7.16 12.29 13.88
CA SER A 100 -7.36 11.18 14.80
C SER A 100 -6.82 11.49 16.19
N THR A 101 -7.37 10.85 17.21
CA THR A 101 -6.93 10.95 18.60
C THR A 101 -5.50 10.46 18.75
N LEU A 102 -5.17 9.33 18.12
CA LEU A 102 -3.80 8.80 18.05
C LEU A 102 -3.01 9.52 16.96
N HIS A 103 -2.38 10.64 17.30
CA HIS A 103 -1.67 11.54 16.36
C HIS A 103 -0.15 11.30 16.30
N SER A 104 0.46 10.69 17.34
CA SER A 104 1.88 10.36 17.36
C SER A 104 2.15 9.14 16.48
N VAL A 105 2.59 9.37 15.25
CA VAL A 105 2.90 8.29 14.29
C VAL A 105 4.00 7.35 14.81
N PRO A 106 5.12 7.84 15.39
CA PRO A 106 6.17 6.95 15.94
C PRO A 106 5.65 6.02 17.04
N ASP A 107 4.78 6.54 17.92
CA ASP A 107 4.21 5.72 19.00
C ASP A 107 3.26 4.67 18.45
N CYS A 108 2.40 5.05 17.47
CA CYS A 108 1.52 4.10 16.79
C CYS A 108 2.32 2.98 16.10
N GLN A 109 3.42 3.31 15.41
CA GLN A 109 4.31 2.33 14.78
C GLN A 109 4.92 1.38 15.81
N SER A 110 5.39 1.92 16.94
CA SER A 110 5.97 1.13 18.03
C SER A 110 4.95 0.17 18.66
N ILE A 111 3.73 0.63 18.91
CA ILE A 111 2.62 -0.18 19.43
C ILE A 111 2.22 -1.28 18.45
N VAL A 112 2.10 -0.95 17.16
CA VAL A 112 1.80 -1.95 16.12
C VAL A 112 2.91 -2.99 16.04
N LYS A 113 4.20 -2.58 16.00
CA LYS A 113 5.32 -3.53 16.00
C LYS A 113 5.28 -4.46 17.23
N LYS A 114 5.04 -3.91 18.40
CA LYS A 114 4.91 -4.69 19.65
C LYS A 114 3.78 -5.71 19.55
N ALA A 115 2.62 -5.32 19.06
CA ALA A 115 1.46 -6.21 18.92
C ALA A 115 1.71 -7.36 17.91
N VAL A 116 2.36 -7.06 16.78
CA VAL A 116 2.78 -8.06 15.79
C VAL A 116 3.74 -9.07 16.42
N VAL A 117 4.79 -8.57 17.12
CA VAL A 117 5.77 -9.43 17.80
C VAL A 117 5.12 -10.31 18.87
N GLU A 118 4.23 -9.76 19.71
CA GLU A 118 3.52 -10.56 20.72
C GLU A 118 2.65 -11.65 20.09
N LYS A 119 2.01 -11.35 18.95
CA LYS A 119 1.25 -12.39 18.22
C LYS A 119 2.14 -13.45 17.61
N MET A 120 3.29 -13.08 17.07
CA MET A 120 4.27 -14.02 16.52
C MET A 120 4.88 -14.93 17.59
N LYS A 121 5.13 -14.42 18.81
CA LYS A 121 5.59 -15.23 19.94
C LYS A 121 4.64 -16.39 20.26
N GLU A 122 3.33 -16.17 20.16
CA GLU A 122 2.33 -17.21 20.38
C GLU A 122 2.51 -18.41 19.44
N LYS A 123 2.89 -18.15 18.17
CA LYS A 123 3.09 -19.21 17.16
C LYS A 123 4.45 -19.87 17.25
N TYR A 124 5.51 -19.06 17.34
CA TYR A 124 6.89 -19.54 17.22
C TYR A 124 7.49 -19.99 18.57
N ASN A 125 6.80 -19.73 19.68
CA ASN A 125 7.27 -20.01 21.05
C ASN A 125 8.72 -19.52 21.30
N THR A 126 9.04 -18.33 20.79
CA THR A 126 10.34 -17.66 20.93
C THR A 126 10.17 -16.23 21.42
N ASN A 127 11.15 -15.75 22.19
CA ASN A 127 11.18 -14.36 22.64
C ASN A 127 12.09 -13.47 21.79
N TRP A 128 12.77 -14.04 20.80
CA TRP A 128 13.72 -13.35 19.94
C TRP A 128 13.46 -13.66 18.47
N PHE A 129 13.44 -12.61 17.65
CA PHE A 129 13.33 -12.68 16.20
C PHE A 129 14.57 -12.04 15.60
N SER A 130 15.28 -12.73 14.70
CA SER A 130 16.55 -12.27 14.10
C SER A 130 16.38 -11.08 13.17
N GLU A 131 15.21 -10.96 12.54
CA GLU A 131 14.90 -9.93 11.53
C GLU A 131 15.95 -9.83 10.39
N ASP A 132 16.57 -10.95 10.02
CA ASP A 132 17.58 -11.05 8.95
C ASP A 132 17.05 -11.63 7.62
N GLY A 133 15.79 -12.06 7.63
CA GLY A 133 15.05 -12.58 6.48
C GLY A 133 14.37 -11.50 5.62
N PRO A 134 13.37 -11.91 4.82
CA PRO A 134 12.62 -11.00 3.94
C PRO A 134 11.92 -9.87 4.70
N VAL A 135 11.85 -8.69 4.07
CA VAL A 135 11.22 -7.51 4.67
C VAL A 135 9.71 -7.52 4.47
N TYR A 136 8.97 -7.49 5.56
CA TYR A 136 7.52 -7.33 5.60
C TYR A 136 7.17 -5.90 6.02
N LYS A 137 6.70 -5.10 5.07
CA LYS A 137 6.29 -3.71 5.35
C LYS A 137 4.81 -3.69 5.71
N ILE A 138 4.51 -3.22 6.90
CA ILE A 138 3.14 -3.05 7.41
C ILE A 138 2.88 -1.55 7.53
N GLU A 139 1.87 -1.05 6.83
CA GLU A 139 1.40 0.33 6.97
C GLU A 139 0.27 0.38 8.00
N VAL A 140 0.38 1.26 8.99
CA VAL A 140 -0.71 1.65 9.88
C VAL A 140 -1.24 3.01 9.44
N GLY A 141 -2.42 3.03 8.84
CA GLY A 141 -3.15 4.25 8.48
C GLY A 141 -4.24 4.54 9.50
N ILE A 142 -4.27 5.74 10.10
CA ILE A 142 -5.35 6.14 11.01
C ILE A 142 -6.03 7.37 10.42
N LEU A 143 -7.32 7.24 10.14
CA LEU A 143 -8.13 8.33 9.60
C LEU A 143 -9.42 8.44 10.40
N LYS A 144 -9.63 9.59 11.10
CA LYS A 144 -10.80 9.82 11.96
C LYS A 144 -11.04 8.65 12.92
N ASP A 145 -9.98 8.23 13.60
CA ASP A 145 -9.93 7.12 14.56
C ASP A 145 -10.22 5.71 13.98
N ILE A 146 -10.37 5.58 12.66
CA ILE A 146 -10.40 4.28 12.00
C ILE A 146 -8.97 3.89 11.59
N VAL A 147 -8.52 2.77 12.11
CA VAL A 147 -7.23 2.16 11.82
C VAL A 147 -7.38 1.19 10.66
N THR A 148 -6.55 1.33 9.65
CA THR A 148 -6.36 0.34 8.59
C THR A 148 -4.93 -0.21 8.71
N LEU A 149 -4.79 -1.52 8.88
CA LEU A 149 -3.52 -2.22 8.80
C LEU A 149 -3.40 -2.85 7.43
N ALA A 150 -2.31 -2.58 6.72
CA ALA A 150 -2.11 -3.08 5.37
C ALA A 150 -0.69 -3.60 5.15
N LEU A 151 -0.56 -4.72 4.46
CA LEU A 151 0.72 -5.31 4.07
C LEU A 151 1.10 -4.80 2.67
N ASP A 152 2.24 -4.13 2.55
CA ASP A 152 2.79 -3.64 1.28
C ASP A 152 3.31 -4.81 0.43
N THR A 153 2.77 -4.98 -0.76
CA THR A 153 3.14 -6.05 -1.70
C THR A 153 4.02 -5.55 -2.85
N SER A 154 4.22 -4.24 -2.98
CA SER A 154 4.94 -3.64 -4.10
C SER A 154 6.46 -3.55 -3.88
N GLY A 155 6.92 -3.62 -2.63
CA GLY A 155 8.33 -3.45 -2.29
C GLY A 155 8.85 -2.04 -2.61
N VAL A 156 9.48 -1.86 -3.76
CA VAL A 156 9.83 -0.54 -4.31
C VAL A 156 8.56 0.08 -4.90
N GLY A 157 8.39 1.41 -4.76
CA GLY A 157 7.21 2.08 -5.32
C GLY A 157 7.09 1.87 -6.83
N LEU A 158 5.86 1.67 -7.33
CA LEU A 158 5.59 1.27 -8.71
C LEU A 158 6.03 2.30 -9.77
N HIS A 159 6.27 3.55 -9.36
CA HIS A 159 6.91 4.55 -10.22
C HIS A 159 8.39 4.26 -10.54
N LYS A 160 9.04 3.31 -9.83
CA LYS A 160 10.44 2.93 -10.05
C LYS A 160 10.54 1.56 -10.72
N ARG A 161 9.97 1.42 -11.90
CA ARG A 161 9.97 0.16 -12.68
C ARG A 161 11.19 -0.01 -13.60
N GLY A 162 12.16 0.93 -13.56
CA GLY A 162 13.36 0.85 -14.37
C GLY A 162 13.22 1.33 -15.82
N TYR A 163 12.11 1.99 -16.18
CA TYR A 163 11.94 2.56 -17.52
C TYR A 163 12.89 3.73 -17.80
N ARG A 164 13.34 4.40 -16.74
CA ARG A 164 14.21 5.58 -16.86
C ARG A 164 15.63 5.19 -16.51
N GLU A 165 16.48 5.09 -17.54
CA GLU A 165 17.92 4.82 -17.39
C GLU A 165 18.66 6.07 -16.93
N ASN A 166 18.30 7.25 -17.47
CA ASN A 166 18.90 8.53 -17.14
C ASN A 166 17.85 9.46 -16.50
N ALA A 167 18.01 9.74 -15.22
CA ALA A 167 17.13 10.65 -14.49
C ALA A 167 17.80 12.02 -14.33
N GLY A 168 17.14 13.08 -14.78
CA GLY A 168 17.50 14.47 -14.42
C GLY A 168 17.30 14.76 -12.94
N THR A 169 17.54 15.99 -12.51
CA THR A 169 17.54 16.39 -11.09
C THR A 169 16.17 16.30 -10.41
N ALA A 170 15.05 16.41 -11.14
CA ALA A 170 13.69 16.33 -10.60
C ALA A 170 12.69 15.83 -11.67
N PRO A 171 12.76 14.57 -12.08
CA PRO A 171 11.89 14.07 -13.12
C PRO A 171 10.45 13.92 -12.64
N LEU A 172 9.49 14.06 -13.56
CA LEU A 172 8.10 13.69 -13.30
C LEU A 172 8.03 12.21 -12.94
N LYS A 173 7.23 11.84 -11.93
CA LYS A 173 7.02 10.41 -11.60
C LYS A 173 6.42 9.67 -12.79
N GLU A 174 6.88 8.46 -13.06
CA GLU A 174 6.41 7.63 -14.16
C GLU A 174 4.90 7.35 -14.08
N THR A 175 4.38 7.16 -12.87
CA THR A 175 2.93 6.95 -12.61
C THR A 175 2.11 8.17 -12.99
N LEU A 176 2.61 9.38 -12.74
CA LEU A 176 1.95 10.62 -13.13
C LEU A 176 2.07 10.86 -14.65
N ALA A 177 3.23 10.59 -15.23
CA ALA A 177 3.42 10.67 -16.68
C ALA A 177 2.46 9.71 -17.42
N ALA A 178 2.33 8.47 -16.94
CA ALA A 178 1.36 7.51 -17.48
C ALA A 178 -0.08 8.02 -17.37
N ALA A 179 -0.45 8.64 -16.24
CA ALA A 179 -1.78 9.24 -16.07
C ALA A 179 -2.05 10.35 -17.09
N LEU A 180 -1.08 11.24 -17.34
CA LEU A 180 -1.22 12.32 -18.35
C LEU A 180 -1.44 11.75 -19.75
N VAL A 181 -0.67 10.73 -20.15
CA VAL A 181 -0.86 10.05 -21.45
C VAL A 181 -2.25 9.40 -21.53
N LEU A 182 -2.71 8.75 -20.46
CA LEU A 182 -4.05 8.14 -20.44
C LEU A 182 -5.18 9.19 -20.49
N ILE A 183 -4.99 10.35 -19.88
CA ILE A 183 -5.94 11.49 -19.93
C ILE A 183 -6.01 12.06 -21.35
N SER A 184 -4.89 12.16 -22.06
CA SER A 184 -4.85 12.66 -23.44
C SER A 184 -5.57 11.74 -24.43
N LYS A 185 -5.92 10.50 -24.01
CA LYS A 185 -6.52 9.45 -24.86
C LYS A 185 -5.64 9.03 -26.05
N PHE A 186 -4.34 9.28 -25.96
CA PHE A 186 -3.36 8.87 -26.97
C PHE A 186 -3.44 7.34 -27.18
N ASN A 187 -3.61 6.92 -28.42
CA ASN A 187 -3.79 5.53 -28.83
C ASN A 187 -2.59 4.95 -29.63
N GLY A 188 -1.59 5.80 -29.94
CA GLY A 188 -0.41 5.41 -30.70
C GLY A 188 -0.48 5.74 -32.19
N ASP A 189 -1.64 6.09 -32.74
CA ASP A 189 -1.82 6.42 -34.16
C ASP A 189 -1.56 7.91 -34.46
N GLU A 190 -1.41 8.73 -33.43
CA GLU A 190 -1.25 10.18 -33.52
C GLU A 190 0.16 10.58 -33.08
N ILE A 191 0.56 11.81 -33.43
CA ILE A 191 1.83 12.38 -32.95
C ILE A 191 1.62 12.95 -31.55
N LEU A 192 2.34 12.40 -30.54
CA LEU A 192 2.39 12.95 -29.19
C LEU A 192 3.55 13.94 -29.09
N ILE A 193 3.27 15.20 -28.72
CA ILE A 193 4.27 16.24 -28.53
C ILE A 193 4.23 16.69 -27.06
N ASP A 194 5.36 16.62 -26.37
CA ASP A 194 5.57 17.23 -25.07
C ASP A 194 6.51 18.43 -25.23
N PRO A 195 5.97 19.68 -25.23
CA PRO A 195 6.80 20.88 -25.41
C PRO A 195 7.59 21.26 -24.15
N PHE A 196 7.40 20.54 -23.03
CA PHE A 196 8.04 20.82 -21.73
C PHE A 196 8.75 19.59 -21.17
N CYS A 197 9.27 18.72 -22.01
CA CYS A 197 9.85 17.43 -21.60
C CYS A 197 11.15 17.54 -20.77
N GLY A 198 11.72 18.73 -20.63
CA GLY A 198 12.93 19.01 -19.84
C GLY A 198 14.23 18.84 -20.62
#